data_773a957a858cfbce8a71a14163c2bae8
#
_entry.id   773a957a858cfbce8a71a14163c2bae8
#
_cell.length_a   1.000
_cell.length_b   1.000
_cell.length_c   1.000
_cell.angle_alpha   90.00
_cell.angle_beta   90.00
_cell.angle_gamma   90.00
#
_symmetry.space_group_name_H-M   'P 1'
#
loop_
_entity.id
_entity.type
_entity.pdbx_description
1 polymer ?
#
loop_
_entity_poly.entity_id
_entity_poly.type
_entity_poly.pdbx_seq_one_letter_code
_entity_poly.pdbx_strand_id
1 'polypeptide(L)'
;MGRRAALLLTIAFGLAMPTLSAPPAATALDVAWLDRTWDFDRPAESEARFRAELSTLPPGSAAQLELLTQLARAQGLQRKFAAAQVTLDGVERALPGSPERVTVRYLLERGRVFNSSQQAARAVPLFRDALQRARAAGEDFLAIDAAHMLGIAAPADERLQWNLEALAMTESTRDPRSRRWLASLYNNIGWTYHDRGDYSTALAYFEKALPAWEARGDPRNALVARWAIARAYRSLGRYDEALAMQRQLAAEYAAINVPDGYVYEELGELLLAKGDAAGAQPHFARAYELLAPDAGLQANEPERLARLRRLGGLD
;
A
#
# COMPACT_ATOMS: atom_id res chain seq x y z
N MET A 1 27.40 35.18 -88.71
CA MET A 1 26.11 35.11 -88.00
C MET A 1 26.32 34.21 -86.80
N GLY A 2 26.71 34.80 -85.62
CA GLY A 2 26.99 34.07 -84.43
C GLY A 2 25.88 34.31 -83.39
N ARG A 3 25.29 33.25 -82.89
CA ARG A 3 24.34 33.28 -81.76
C ARG A 3 25.11 33.03 -80.47
N ARG A 4 25.13 34.00 -79.62
CA ARG A 4 25.62 33.89 -78.25
C ARG A 4 24.52 33.21 -77.37
N ALA A 5 24.86 32.07 -76.78
CA ALA A 5 24.01 31.46 -75.74
C ALA A 5 24.34 32.07 -74.37
N ALA A 6 23.31 32.62 -73.73
CA ALA A 6 23.45 33.12 -72.41
C ALA A 6 23.19 31.97 -71.41
N LEU A 7 24.17 31.72 -70.49
CA LEU A 7 24.13 30.73 -69.45
C LEU A 7 23.45 31.39 -68.23
N LEU A 8 22.23 31.00 -67.87
CA LEU A 8 21.55 31.40 -66.65
C LEU A 8 22.03 30.48 -65.49
N LEU A 9 22.76 31.06 -64.54
CA LEU A 9 23.18 30.41 -63.31
C LEU A 9 22.06 30.53 -62.28
N THR A 10 21.35 29.45 -62.03
CA THR A 10 20.31 29.39 -60.99
C THR A 10 21.00 29.04 -59.65
N ILE A 11 21.16 30.02 -58.74
CA ILE A 11 21.63 29.80 -57.36
C ILE A 11 20.41 29.30 -56.55
N ALA A 12 20.41 28.03 -56.23
CA ALA A 12 19.43 27.46 -55.27
C ALA A 12 19.91 27.78 -53.84
N PHE A 13 19.20 28.69 -53.17
CA PHE A 13 19.32 28.89 -51.72
C PHE A 13 18.64 27.72 -51.00
N GLY A 14 19.41 26.75 -50.56
CA GLY A 14 18.94 25.71 -49.65
C GLY A 14 18.72 26.32 -48.25
N LEU A 15 17.48 26.58 -47.89
CA LEU A 15 17.09 26.84 -46.51
C LEU A 15 17.25 25.52 -45.74
N ALA A 16 18.35 25.43 -44.94
CA ALA A 16 18.49 24.37 -43.97
C ALA A 16 17.42 24.61 -42.89
N MET A 17 16.38 23.78 -42.86
CA MET A 17 15.46 23.75 -41.70
C MET A 17 16.23 23.27 -40.48
N PRO A 18 16.05 23.94 -39.31
CA PRO A 18 16.63 23.44 -38.10
C PRO A 18 16.02 22.07 -37.78
N THR A 19 16.87 21.06 -37.70
CA THR A 19 16.48 19.76 -37.19
C THR A 19 16.03 19.97 -35.74
N LEU A 20 14.73 19.87 -35.47
CA LEU A 20 14.21 19.72 -34.14
C LEU A 20 14.91 18.50 -33.53
N SER A 21 15.86 18.73 -32.63
CA SER A 21 16.41 17.66 -31.81
C SER A 21 15.25 16.94 -31.15
N ALA A 22 15.18 15.61 -31.35
CA ALA A 22 14.26 14.79 -30.60
C ALA A 22 14.42 15.13 -29.10
N PRO A 23 13.32 15.26 -28.34
CA PRO A 23 13.44 15.49 -26.91
C PRO A 23 14.32 14.40 -26.31
N PRO A 24 15.17 14.70 -25.33
CA PRO A 24 16.04 13.72 -24.69
C PRO A 24 15.16 12.56 -24.24
N ALA A 25 15.63 11.33 -24.51
CA ALA A 25 14.93 10.11 -24.14
C ALA A 25 14.44 10.26 -22.70
N ALA A 26 13.14 10.05 -22.50
CA ALA A 26 12.48 10.27 -21.21
C ALA A 26 13.23 9.46 -20.14
N THR A 27 14.02 10.14 -19.32
CA THR A 27 14.73 9.52 -18.21
C THR A 27 13.70 8.91 -17.29
N ALA A 28 13.73 7.59 -17.14
CA ALA A 28 12.86 6.90 -16.19
C ALA A 28 13.28 7.28 -14.77
N LEU A 29 12.33 7.27 -13.83
CA LEU A 29 12.64 7.46 -12.41
C LEU A 29 13.53 6.32 -11.92
N ASP A 30 14.58 6.64 -11.17
CA ASP A 30 15.40 5.63 -10.50
C ASP A 30 14.57 4.94 -9.41
N VAL A 31 14.19 3.69 -9.68
CA VAL A 31 13.38 2.88 -8.78
C VAL A 31 14.13 2.57 -7.47
N ALA A 32 15.44 2.36 -7.54
CA ALA A 32 16.24 2.08 -6.35
C ALA A 32 16.33 3.33 -5.44
N TRP A 33 16.46 4.51 -6.04
CA TRP A 33 16.35 5.77 -5.30
C TRP A 33 14.98 5.92 -4.65
N LEU A 34 13.90 5.67 -5.39
CA LEU A 34 12.54 5.77 -4.88
C LEU A 34 12.32 4.83 -3.69
N ASP A 35 12.74 3.56 -3.81
CA ASP A 35 12.60 2.57 -2.76
C ASP A 35 13.37 2.95 -1.47
N ARG A 36 14.55 3.57 -1.60
CA ARG A 36 15.33 4.07 -0.44
C ARG A 36 14.78 5.35 0.16
N THR A 37 14.06 6.15 -0.63
CA THR A 37 13.55 7.45 -0.19
C THR A 37 12.22 7.32 0.56
N TRP A 38 11.44 6.28 0.28
CA TRP A 38 10.18 6.03 0.96
C TRP A 38 10.37 5.67 2.43
N ASP A 39 9.64 6.38 3.27
CA ASP A 39 9.39 6.04 4.67
C ASP A 39 7.86 6.07 4.88
N PHE A 40 7.26 4.90 4.96
CA PHE A 40 5.80 4.76 5.07
C PHE A 40 5.28 5.12 6.47
N ASP A 41 6.11 5.04 7.49
CA ASP A 41 5.77 5.45 8.85
C ASP A 41 5.85 6.97 9.03
N ARG A 42 6.65 7.65 8.19
CA ARG A 42 6.83 9.10 8.18
C ARG A 42 6.56 9.70 6.81
N PRO A 43 5.31 9.61 6.30
CA PRO A 43 4.97 10.03 4.93
C PRO A 43 5.19 11.54 4.69
N ALA A 44 5.18 12.36 5.73
CA ALA A 44 5.50 13.79 5.62
C ALA A 44 6.97 14.04 5.25
N GLU A 45 7.89 13.22 5.78
CA GLU A 45 9.30 13.29 5.41
C GLU A 45 9.52 12.80 3.97
N SER A 46 8.84 11.71 3.57
CA SER A 46 8.85 11.25 2.19
C SER A 46 8.32 12.30 1.22
N GLU A 47 7.22 13.00 1.58
CA GLU A 47 6.69 14.12 0.81
C GLU A 47 7.74 15.23 0.62
N ALA A 48 8.44 15.62 1.68
CA ALA A 48 9.47 16.66 1.61
C ALA A 48 10.63 16.28 0.68
N ARG A 49 11.11 15.03 0.77
CA ARG A 49 12.17 14.49 -0.11
C ARG A 49 11.73 14.44 -1.58
N PHE A 50 10.50 14.03 -1.85
CA PHE A 50 9.93 14.01 -3.21
C PHE A 50 9.81 15.41 -3.79
N ARG A 51 9.39 16.40 -3.01
CA ARG A 51 9.33 17.81 -3.45
C ARG A 51 10.70 18.37 -3.79
N ALA A 52 11.72 18.04 -3.01
CA ALA A 52 13.09 18.44 -3.29
C ALA A 52 13.58 17.84 -4.62
N GLU A 53 13.38 16.55 -4.84
CA GLU A 53 13.78 15.86 -6.08
C GLU A 53 13.01 16.37 -7.30
N LEU A 54 11.71 16.66 -7.17
CA LEU A 54 10.90 17.22 -8.26
C LEU A 54 11.47 18.51 -8.84
N SER A 55 12.17 19.32 -8.04
CA SER A 55 12.81 20.56 -8.51
C SER A 55 14.02 20.32 -9.43
N THR A 56 14.59 19.12 -9.44
CA THR A 56 15.75 18.74 -10.25
C THR A 56 15.36 18.06 -11.55
N LEU A 57 14.12 17.55 -11.66
CA LEU A 57 13.66 16.80 -12.82
C LEU A 57 13.11 17.73 -13.92
N PRO A 58 13.37 17.40 -15.20
CA PRO A 58 12.84 18.19 -16.31
C PRO A 58 11.29 18.22 -16.29
N PRO A 59 10.68 19.39 -16.46
CA PRO A 59 9.23 19.52 -16.52
C PRO A 59 8.59 18.60 -17.56
N GLY A 60 7.53 17.86 -17.19
CA GLY A 60 6.81 16.94 -18.07
C GLY A 60 7.56 15.65 -18.41
N SER A 61 8.75 15.41 -17.86
CA SER A 61 9.46 14.15 -18.04
C SER A 61 8.72 12.98 -17.38
N ALA A 62 8.91 11.76 -17.90
CA ALA A 62 8.36 10.55 -17.32
C ALA A 62 8.75 10.39 -15.85
N ALA A 63 10.01 10.69 -15.50
CA ALA A 63 10.49 10.64 -14.13
C ALA A 63 9.74 11.63 -13.22
N GLN A 64 9.51 12.86 -13.69
CA GLN A 64 8.74 13.85 -12.94
C GLN A 64 7.29 13.40 -12.73
N LEU A 65 6.63 12.92 -13.78
CA LEU A 65 5.24 12.46 -13.70
C LEU A 65 5.11 11.25 -12.76
N GLU A 66 6.03 10.28 -12.86
CA GLU A 66 6.06 9.12 -11.96
C GLU A 66 6.29 9.55 -10.51
N LEU A 67 7.20 10.49 -10.25
CA LEU A 67 7.46 11.01 -8.91
C LEU A 67 6.28 11.80 -8.34
N LEU A 68 5.54 12.54 -9.18
CA LEU A 68 4.30 13.21 -8.77
C LEU A 68 3.24 12.22 -8.29
N THR A 69 3.16 11.01 -8.89
CA THR A 69 2.25 9.97 -8.36
C THR A 69 2.64 9.54 -6.95
N GLN A 70 3.95 9.44 -6.66
CA GLN A 70 4.45 9.10 -5.32
C GLN A 70 4.27 10.22 -4.31
N LEU A 71 4.37 11.48 -4.75
CA LEU A 71 3.99 12.63 -3.95
C LEU A 71 2.51 12.55 -3.54
N ALA A 72 1.62 12.25 -4.48
CA ALA A 72 0.20 12.07 -4.20
C ALA A 72 -0.06 10.92 -3.21
N ARG A 73 0.70 9.81 -3.32
CA ARG A 73 0.64 8.71 -2.34
C ARG A 73 1.04 9.18 -0.94
N ALA A 74 2.13 9.94 -0.81
CA ALA A 74 2.58 10.49 0.47
C ALA A 74 1.54 11.44 1.08
N GLN A 75 0.88 12.25 0.25
CA GLN A 75 -0.24 13.11 0.66
C GLN A 75 -1.46 12.29 1.10
N GLY A 76 -1.80 11.21 0.36
CA GLY A 76 -2.90 10.30 0.68
C GLY A 76 -2.72 9.61 2.05
N LEU A 77 -1.51 9.13 2.35
CA LEU A 77 -1.16 8.53 3.64
C LEU A 77 -1.30 9.52 4.80
N GLN A 78 -1.10 10.81 4.55
CA GLN A 78 -1.34 11.89 5.51
C GLN A 78 -2.81 12.33 5.57
N ARG A 79 -3.72 11.66 4.88
CA ARG A 79 -5.13 12.02 4.72
C ARG A 79 -5.36 13.39 4.04
N LYS A 80 -4.35 13.95 3.38
CA LYS A 80 -4.44 15.18 2.57
C LYS A 80 -5.08 14.87 1.20
N PHE A 81 -6.28 14.28 1.20
CA PHE A 81 -6.89 13.73 -0.03
C PHE A 81 -7.12 14.78 -1.11
N ALA A 82 -7.55 16.00 -0.75
CA ALA A 82 -7.73 17.07 -1.72
C ALA A 82 -6.41 17.45 -2.43
N ALA A 83 -5.31 17.57 -1.69
CA ALA A 83 -4.00 17.85 -2.27
C ALA A 83 -3.51 16.71 -3.17
N ALA A 84 -3.72 15.45 -2.77
CA ALA A 84 -3.40 14.28 -3.57
C ALA A 84 -4.19 14.28 -4.90
N GLN A 85 -5.49 14.61 -4.88
CA GLN A 85 -6.30 14.72 -6.09
C GLN A 85 -5.76 15.80 -7.02
N VAL A 86 -5.47 17.01 -6.51
CA VAL A 86 -4.90 18.10 -7.33
C VAL A 86 -3.56 17.70 -7.98
N THR A 87 -2.69 17.01 -7.22
CA THR A 87 -1.44 16.50 -7.76
C THR A 87 -1.68 15.51 -8.90
N LEU A 88 -2.61 14.57 -8.71
CA LEU A 88 -2.95 13.56 -9.72
C LEU A 88 -3.69 14.15 -10.93
N ASP A 89 -4.50 15.19 -10.77
CA ASP A 89 -5.12 15.92 -11.88
C ASP A 89 -4.05 16.57 -12.78
N GLY A 90 -2.94 17.02 -12.18
CA GLY A 90 -1.78 17.50 -12.91
C GLY A 90 -1.13 16.41 -13.75
N VAL A 91 -0.92 15.23 -13.17
CA VAL A 91 -0.37 14.06 -13.87
C VAL A 91 -1.31 13.62 -15.00
N GLU A 92 -2.61 13.51 -14.75
CA GLU A 92 -3.61 13.06 -15.72
C GLU A 92 -3.58 13.88 -17.01
N ARG A 93 -3.50 15.19 -16.90
CA ARG A 93 -3.39 16.10 -18.08
C ARG A 93 -2.14 15.86 -18.91
N ALA A 94 -1.08 15.32 -18.30
CA ALA A 94 0.21 15.08 -18.93
C ALA A 94 0.40 13.63 -19.40
N LEU A 95 -0.57 12.73 -19.16
CA LEU A 95 -0.49 11.33 -19.59
C LEU A 95 -0.38 11.12 -21.10
N PRO A 96 -1.05 11.92 -21.99
CA PRO A 96 -0.94 11.71 -23.42
C PRO A 96 0.53 11.75 -23.90
N GLY A 97 1.00 10.64 -24.47
CA GLY A 97 2.38 10.48 -24.95
C GLY A 97 3.41 10.10 -23.87
N SER A 98 3.00 9.93 -22.61
CA SER A 98 3.88 9.41 -21.57
C SER A 98 4.05 7.89 -21.67
N PRO A 99 5.13 7.30 -21.12
CA PRO A 99 5.28 5.85 -21.03
C PRO A 99 4.13 5.21 -20.24
N GLU A 100 3.72 3.99 -20.66
CA GLU A 100 2.60 3.25 -20.04
C GLU A 100 2.77 3.07 -18.52
N ARG A 101 4.00 2.89 -18.07
CA ARG A 101 4.35 2.81 -16.65
C ARG A 101 3.84 4.02 -15.83
N VAL A 102 3.90 5.23 -16.38
CA VAL A 102 3.38 6.44 -15.72
C VAL A 102 1.87 6.37 -15.57
N THR A 103 1.16 5.92 -16.62
CA THR A 103 -0.29 5.72 -16.59
C THR A 103 -0.68 4.70 -15.54
N VAL A 104 0.03 3.57 -15.47
CA VAL A 104 -0.20 2.53 -14.45
C VAL A 104 0.00 3.08 -13.03
N ARG A 105 1.09 3.82 -12.80
CA ARG A 105 1.34 4.47 -11.51
C ARG A 105 0.22 5.46 -11.15
N TYR A 106 -0.18 6.30 -12.10
CA TYR A 106 -1.29 7.23 -11.90
C TYR A 106 -2.57 6.50 -11.48
N LEU A 107 -2.96 5.46 -12.19
CA LEU A 107 -4.18 4.68 -11.90
C LEU A 107 -4.12 4.05 -10.50
N LEU A 108 -2.98 3.48 -10.13
CA LEU A 108 -2.75 2.91 -8.80
C LEU A 108 -2.93 3.95 -7.70
N GLU A 109 -2.28 5.11 -7.84
CA GLU A 109 -2.33 6.11 -6.77
C GLU A 109 -3.66 6.86 -6.72
N ARG A 110 -4.31 7.09 -7.87
CA ARG A 110 -5.68 7.63 -7.92
C ARG A 110 -6.66 6.66 -7.24
N GLY A 111 -6.56 5.38 -7.54
CA GLY A 111 -7.35 4.33 -6.89
C GLY A 111 -7.11 4.29 -5.38
N ARG A 112 -5.87 4.39 -4.91
CA ARG A 112 -5.56 4.44 -3.48
C ARG A 112 -6.17 5.63 -2.77
N VAL A 113 -6.13 6.82 -3.38
CA VAL A 113 -6.75 8.01 -2.79
C VAL A 113 -8.26 7.81 -2.65
N PHE A 114 -8.93 7.25 -3.67
CA PHE A 114 -10.35 6.93 -3.56
C PHE A 114 -10.63 5.87 -2.51
N ASN A 115 -9.87 4.78 -2.47
CA ASN A 115 -10.07 3.73 -1.48
C ASN A 115 -9.89 4.26 -0.05
N SER A 116 -8.81 5.02 0.21
CA SER A 116 -8.51 5.59 1.54
C SER A 116 -9.51 6.67 1.98
N SER A 117 -10.20 7.30 1.02
CA SER A 117 -11.31 8.24 1.28
C SER A 117 -12.69 7.57 1.26
N GLN A 118 -12.76 6.26 1.46
CA GLN A 118 -14.00 5.45 1.54
C GLN A 118 -14.84 5.46 0.25
N GLN A 119 -14.19 5.59 -0.91
CA GLN A 119 -14.82 5.57 -2.22
C GLN A 119 -14.37 4.34 -3.03
N ALA A 120 -14.42 3.15 -2.42
CA ALA A 120 -13.94 1.90 -3.01
C ALA A 120 -14.57 1.60 -4.39
N ALA A 121 -15.83 1.92 -4.59
CA ALA A 121 -16.51 1.75 -5.88
C ALA A 121 -15.85 2.55 -7.02
N ARG A 122 -15.21 3.67 -6.73
CA ARG A 122 -14.42 4.46 -7.71
C ARG A 122 -13.00 3.92 -7.86
N ALA A 123 -12.45 3.29 -6.84
CA ALA A 123 -11.10 2.74 -6.84
C ALA A 123 -10.98 1.46 -7.68
N VAL A 124 -11.93 0.54 -7.54
CA VAL A 124 -11.88 -0.80 -8.18
C VAL A 124 -11.68 -0.75 -9.69
N PRO A 125 -12.42 0.05 -10.50
CA PRO A 125 -12.20 0.11 -11.93
C PRO A 125 -10.79 0.63 -12.30
N LEU A 126 -10.21 1.55 -11.51
CA LEU A 126 -8.86 2.05 -11.73
C LEU A 126 -7.81 0.96 -11.46
N PHE A 127 -7.97 0.16 -10.42
CA PHE A 127 -7.07 -0.96 -10.15
C PHE A 127 -7.18 -2.06 -11.20
N ARG A 128 -8.38 -2.32 -11.76
CA ARG A 128 -8.56 -3.27 -12.88
C ARG A 128 -7.86 -2.79 -14.16
N ASP A 129 -8.00 -1.50 -14.50
CA ASP A 129 -7.29 -0.91 -15.66
C ASP A 129 -5.77 -0.92 -15.43
N ALA A 130 -5.31 -0.55 -14.22
CA ALA A 130 -3.89 -0.62 -13.86
C ALA A 130 -3.32 -2.04 -14.03
N LEU A 131 -4.04 -3.08 -13.57
CA LEU A 131 -3.62 -4.47 -13.70
C LEU A 131 -3.51 -4.89 -15.17
N GLN A 132 -4.54 -4.59 -15.97
CA GLN A 132 -4.55 -4.93 -17.40
C GLN A 132 -3.38 -4.28 -18.13
N ARG A 133 -3.16 -2.98 -17.92
CA ARG A 133 -2.09 -2.21 -18.55
C ARG A 133 -0.70 -2.66 -18.10
N ALA A 134 -0.52 -2.88 -16.80
CA ALA A 134 0.75 -3.35 -16.26
C ALA A 134 1.15 -4.70 -16.85
N ARG A 135 0.20 -5.64 -16.99
CA ARG A 135 0.42 -6.93 -17.65
C ARG A 135 0.81 -6.77 -19.11
N ALA A 136 0.09 -5.94 -19.86
CA ALA A 136 0.38 -5.70 -21.28
C ALA A 136 1.76 -5.04 -21.47
N ALA A 137 2.21 -4.23 -20.52
CA ALA A 137 3.51 -3.54 -20.54
C ALA A 137 4.66 -4.38 -19.93
N GLY A 138 4.41 -5.57 -19.38
CA GLY A 138 5.43 -6.38 -18.72
C GLY A 138 5.92 -5.80 -17.38
N GLU A 139 5.12 -4.96 -16.74
CA GLU A 139 5.40 -4.30 -15.47
C GLU A 139 4.93 -5.17 -14.30
N ASP A 140 5.56 -6.34 -14.11
CA ASP A 140 5.14 -7.35 -13.14
C ASP A 140 4.93 -6.79 -11.73
N PHE A 141 5.86 -5.96 -11.24
CA PHE A 141 5.75 -5.36 -9.91
C PHE A 141 4.49 -4.51 -9.74
N LEU A 142 4.12 -3.72 -10.77
CA LEU A 142 2.93 -2.88 -10.74
C LEU A 142 1.65 -3.69 -10.96
N ALA A 143 1.73 -4.78 -11.73
CA ALA A 143 0.61 -5.70 -11.91
C ALA A 143 0.26 -6.41 -10.59
N ILE A 144 1.28 -6.87 -9.85
CA ILE A 144 1.10 -7.47 -8.52
C ILE A 144 0.51 -6.45 -7.55
N ASP A 145 1.01 -5.21 -7.57
CA ASP A 145 0.48 -4.12 -6.76
C ASP A 145 -1.02 -3.86 -7.06
N ALA A 146 -1.41 -3.83 -8.33
CA ALA A 146 -2.80 -3.63 -8.72
C ALA A 146 -3.71 -4.79 -8.28
N ALA A 147 -3.27 -6.03 -8.45
CA ALA A 147 -4.01 -7.22 -7.98
C ALA A 147 -4.13 -7.24 -6.44
N HIS A 148 -3.07 -6.88 -5.72
CA HIS A 148 -3.10 -6.70 -4.26
C HIS A 148 -4.12 -5.62 -3.84
N MET A 149 -4.17 -4.48 -4.54
CA MET A 149 -5.14 -3.42 -4.25
C MET A 149 -6.58 -3.86 -4.55
N LEU A 150 -6.81 -4.71 -5.55
CA LEU A 150 -8.10 -5.35 -5.79
C LEU A 150 -8.47 -6.31 -4.64
N GLY A 151 -7.50 -7.06 -4.11
CA GLY A 151 -7.67 -7.90 -2.92
C GLY A 151 -8.08 -7.14 -1.66
N ILE A 152 -7.88 -5.82 -1.63
CA ILE A 152 -8.31 -4.94 -0.53
C ILE A 152 -9.66 -4.28 -0.84
N ALA A 153 -9.79 -3.69 -2.04
CA ALA A 153 -10.87 -2.76 -2.38
C ALA A 153 -12.08 -3.40 -3.07
N ALA A 154 -11.92 -4.57 -3.68
CA ALA A 154 -13.01 -5.26 -4.38
C ALA A 154 -14.11 -5.75 -3.41
N PRO A 155 -15.30 -6.10 -3.93
CA PRO A 155 -16.35 -6.77 -3.14
C PRO A 155 -15.81 -7.99 -2.38
N ALA A 156 -16.37 -8.27 -1.21
CA ALA A 156 -15.83 -9.27 -0.28
C ALA A 156 -15.68 -10.68 -0.88
N ASP A 157 -16.60 -11.05 -1.78
CA ASP A 157 -16.58 -12.33 -2.50
C ASP A 157 -15.43 -12.45 -3.51
N GLU A 158 -14.94 -11.35 -4.07
CA GLU A 158 -13.84 -11.32 -5.02
C GLU A 158 -12.45 -11.23 -4.35
N ARG A 159 -12.35 -10.71 -3.12
CA ARG A 159 -11.05 -10.35 -2.48
C ARG A 159 -10.09 -11.51 -2.40
N LEU A 160 -10.58 -12.71 -2.06
CA LEU A 160 -9.71 -13.89 -1.96
C LEU A 160 -9.09 -14.24 -3.30
N GLN A 161 -9.89 -14.22 -4.37
CA GLN A 161 -9.41 -14.53 -5.70
C GLN A 161 -8.29 -13.57 -6.13
N TRP A 162 -8.49 -12.26 -5.92
CA TRP A 162 -7.48 -11.25 -6.26
C TRP A 162 -6.18 -11.39 -5.45
N ASN A 163 -6.29 -11.69 -4.15
CA ASN A 163 -5.10 -11.93 -3.32
C ASN A 163 -4.36 -13.21 -3.73
N LEU A 164 -5.07 -14.30 -4.07
CA LEU A 164 -4.46 -15.53 -4.57
C LEU A 164 -3.81 -15.32 -5.95
N GLU A 165 -4.43 -14.53 -6.84
CA GLU A 165 -3.86 -14.17 -8.13
C GLU A 165 -2.57 -13.34 -7.97
N ALA A 166 -2.58 -12.34 -7.08
CA ALA A 166 -1.39 -11.55 -6.75
C ALA A 166 -0.27 -12.44 -6.18
N LEU A 167 -0.62 -13.42 -5.31
CA LEU A 167 0.33 -14.37 -4.76
C LEU A 167 0.96 -15.23 -5.87
N ALA A 168 0.18 -15.83 -6.76
CA ALA A 168 0.66 -16.63 -7.87
C ALA A 168 1.58 -15.81 -8.80
N MET A 169 1.23 -14.56 -9.08
CA MET A 169 2.09 -13.64 -9.85
C MET A 169 3.41 -13.38 -9.13
N THR A 170 3.36 -13.19 -7.79
CA THR A 170 4.56 -12.94 -6.96
C THR A 170 5.51 -14.15 -6.96
N GLU A 171 4.98 -15.35 -6.95
CA GLU A 171 5.74 -16.60 -6.97
C GLU A 171 6.37 -16.91 -8.34
N SER A 172 5.72 -16.47 -9.44
CA SER A 172 6.15 -16.74 -10.81
C SER A 172 7.06 -15.67 -11.43
N THR A 173 7.03 -14.44 -10.94
CA THR A 173 7.81 -13.33 -11.51
C THR A 173 9.31 -13.48 -11.23
N ARG A 174 10.12 -12.95 -12.15
CA ARG A 174 11.58 -12.83 -11.99
C ARG A 174 12.02 -11.51 -11.33
N ASP A 175 11.10 -10.56 -11.11
CA ASP A 175 11.43 -9.30 -10.43
C ASP A 175 11.61 -9.53 -8.92
N PRO A 176 12.85 -9.42 -8.40
CA PRO A 176 13.12 -9.73 -6.99
C PRO A 176 12.40 -8.77 -6.03
N ARG A 177 12.01 -7.57 -6.49
CA ARG A 177 11.27 -6.60 -5.68
C ARG A 177 9.88 -7.11 -5.31
N SER A 178 9.31 -7.97 -6.15
CA SER A 178 7.97 -8.53 -5.97
C SER A 178 7.85 -9.36 -4.70
N ARG A 179 8.95 -9.96 -4.21
CA ARG A 179 8.95 -10.72 -2.96
C ARG A 179 8.50 -9.91 -1.75
N ARG A 180 8.59 -8.58 -1.82
CA ARG A 180 8.08 -7.70 -0.75
C ARG A 180 6.56 -7.79 -0.55
N TRP A 181 5.83 -8.28 -1.55
CA TRP A 181 4.38 -8.45 -1.46
C TRP A 181 3.95 -9.67 -0.66
N LEU A 182 4.81 -10.71 -0.54
CA LEU A 182 4.46 -11.98 0.10
C LEU A 182 3.87 -11.79 1.50
N ALA A 183 4.51 -10.97 2.32
CA ALA A 183 4.06 -10.75 3.69
C ALA A 183 2.63 -10.18 3.77
N SER A 184 2.36 -9.14 2.99
CA SER A 184 1.03 -8.50 2.94
C SER A 184 -0.01 -9.44 2.32
N LEU A 185 0.35 -10.19 1.28
CA LEU A 185 -0.55 -11.13 0.62
C LEU A 185 -0.92 -12.28 1.56
N TYR A 186 0.05 -12.90 2.24
CA TYR A 186 -0.23 -13.94 3.22
C TYR A 186 -1.13 -13.42 4.35
N ASN A 187 -0.85 -12.21 4.86
CA ASN A 187 -1.70 -11.59 5.87
C ASN A 187 -3.14 -11.38 5.39
N ASN A 188 -3.34 -10.83 4.19
CA ASN A 188 -4.68 -10.56 3.65
C ASN A 188 -5.47 -11.85 3.36
N ILE A 189 -4.79 -12.86 2.82
CA ILE A 189 -5.39 -14.19 2.59
C ILE A 189 -5.79 -14.81 3.93
N GLY A 190 -4.88 -14.75 4.93
CA GLY A 190 -5.15 -15.24 6.28
C GLY A 190 -6.41 -14.60 6.88
N TRP A 191 -6.53 -13.28 6.82
CA TRP A 191 -7.73 -12.59 7.31
C TRP A 191 -9.00 -12.98 6.54
N THR A 192 -8.90 -13.15 5.21
CA THR A 192 -10.07 -13.58 4.42
C THR A 192 -10.57 -14.96 4.83
N TYR A 193 -9.68 -15.91 5.11
CA TYR A 193 -10.06 -17.23 5.65
C TYR A 193 -10.57 -17.14 7.09
N HIS A 194 -9.96 -16.30 7.91
CA HIS A 194 -10.42 -16.06 9.28
C HIS A 194 -11.86 -15.53 9.31
N ASP A 195 -12.19 -14.55 8.48
CA ASP A 195 -13.54 -13.97 8.38
C ASP A 195 -14.58 -14.98 7.86
N ARG A 196 -14.13 -16.00 7.11
CA ARG A 196 -14.95 -17.13 6.66
C ARG A 196 -15.09 -18.26 7.68
N GLY A 197 -14.44 -18.14 8.84
CA GLY A 197 -14.42 -19.16 9.90
C GLY A 197 -13.44 -20.31 9.66
N ASP A 198 -12.67 -20.30 8.58
CA ASP A 198 -11.61 -21.29 8.34
C ASP A 198 -10.32 -20.85 9.06
N TYR A 199 -10.35 -20.99 10.38
CA TYR A 199 -9.25 -20.56 11.25
C TYR A 199 -7.96 -21.38 11.07
N SER A 200 -8.07 -22.64 10.66
CA SER A 200 -6.91 -23.48 10.40
C SER A 200 -6.13 -23.00 9.18
N THR A 201 -6.83 -22.71 8.07
CA THR A 201 -6.20 -22.15 6.88
C THR A 201 -5.69 -20.73 7.15
N ALA A 202 -6.43 -19.90 7.91
CA ALA A 202 -5.99 -18.59 8.31
C ALA A 202 -4.66 -18.63 9.07
N LEU A 203 -4.55 -19.53 10.07
CA LEU A 203 -3.32 -19.72 10.84
C LEU A 203 -2.14 -20.08 9.93
N ALA A 204 -2.31 -21.02 9.00
CA ALA A 204 -1.24 -21.42 8.09
C ALA A 204 -0.72 -20.27 7.22
N TYR A 205 -1.60 -19.32 6.84
CA TYR A 205 -1.19 -18.12 6.11
C TYR A 205 -0.53 -17.08 7.01
N PHE A 206 -1.01 -16.86 8.24
CA PHE A 206 -0.35 -15.97 9.20
C PHE A 206 1.06 -16.47 9.59
N GLU A 207 1.23 -17.78 9.72
CA GLU A 207 2.55 -18.41 9.96
C GLU A 207 3.52 -18.20 8.78
N LYS A 208 3.04 -18.13 7.54
CA LYS A 208 3.85 -17.73 6.37
C LYS A 208 4.14 -16.23 6.33
N ALA A 209 3.22 -15.39 6.83
CA ALA A 209 3.41 -13.94 6.83
C ALA A 209 4.54 -13.51 7.77
N LEU A 210 4.68 -14.13 8.94
CA LEU A 210 5.68 -13.78 9.95
C LEU A 210 7.11 -13.77 9.40
N PRO A 211 7.66 -14.91 8.88
CA PRO A 211 9.02 -14.91 8.34
C PRO A 211 9.19 -14.00 7.12
N ALA A 212 8.13 -13.74 6.37
CA ALA A 212 8.17 -12.78 5.26
C ALA A 212 8.31 -11.32 5.72
N TRP A 213 7.70 -10.95 6.86
CA TRP A 213 7.92 -9.65 7.50
C TRP A 213 9.32 -9.53 8.11
N GLU A 214 9.80 -10.58 8.77
CA GLU A 214 11.16 -10.64 9.33
C GLU A 214 12.22 -10.49 8.24
N ALA A 215 12.06 -11.20 7.11
CA ALA A 215 12.97 -11.10 5.96
C ALA A 215 13.00 -9.71 5.32
N ARG A 216 11.93 -8.90 5.48
CA ARG A 216 11.89 -7.49 5.07
C ARG A 216 12.58 -6.55 6.04
N GLY A 217 12.96 -7.02 7.23
CA GLY A 217 13.45 -6.15 8.30
C GLY A 217 12.37 -5.20 8.83
N ASP A 218 11.12 -5.65 8.89
CA ASP A 218 9.97 -4.87 9.36
C ASP A 218 9.49 -5.42 10.72
N PRO A 219 10.14 -5.02 11.82
CA PRO A 219 9.86 -5.56 13.15
C PRO A 219 8.45 -5.22 13.63
N ARG A 220 7.91 -4.07 13.24
CA ARG A 220 6.55 -3.68 13.61
C ARG A 220 5.51 -4.63 13.02
N ASN A 221 5.58 -4.88 11.70
CA ASN A 221 4.65 -5.80 11.06
C ASN A 221 4.90 -7.27 11.47
N ALA A 222 6.11 -7.64 11.90
CA ALA A 222 6.35 -8.94 12.52
C ALA A 222 5.59 -9.11 13.85
N LEU A 223 5.52 -8.06 14.69
CA LEU A 223 4.68 -8.07 15.90
C LEU A 223 3.18 -8.20 15.55
N VAL A 224 2.71 -7.49 14.52
CA VAL A 224 1.32 -7.60 14.03
C VAL A 224 1.03 -9.01 13.51
N ALA A 225 1.96 -9.65 12.80
CA ALA A 225 1.80 -11.02 12.33
C ALA A 225 1.69 -12.02 13.49
N ARG A 226 2.49 -11.86 14.54
CA ARG A 226 2.39 -12.67 15.76
C ARG A 226 1.06 -12.46 16.49
N TRP A 227 0.57 -11.21 16.51
CA TRP A 227 -0.77 -10.92 17.03
C TRP A 227 -1.85 -11.66 16.23
N ALA A 228 -1.77 -11.67 14.88
CA ALA A 228 -2.71 -12.39 14.02
C ALA A 228 -2.67 -13.92 14.26
N ILE A 229 -1.48 -14.50 14.46
CA ILE A 229 -1.31 -15.91 14.84
C ILE A 229 -2.01 -16.19 16.19
N ALA A 230 -1.76 -15.37 17.21
CA ALA A 230 -2.39 -15.51 18.52
C ALA A 230 -3.92 -15.37 18.44
N ARG A 231 -4.41 -14.44 17.61
CA ARG A 231 -5.84 -14.27 17.33
C ARG A 231 -6.44 -15.52 16.68
N ALA A 232 -5.73 -16.16 15.73
CA ALA A 232 -6.16 -17.42 15.14
C ALA A 232 -6.14 -18.57 16.16
N TYR A 233 -5.16 -18.64 17.05
CA TYR A 233 -5.16 -19.61 18.16
C TYR A 233 -6.39 -19.46 19.04
N ARG A 234 -6.79 -18.21 19.41
CA ARG A 234 -8.03 -17.97 20.16
C ARG A 234 -9.25 -18.49 19.42
N SER A 235 -9.34 -18.23 18.11
CA SER A 235 -10.47 -18.71 17.29
C SER A 235 -10.54 -20.23 17.17
N LEU A 236 -9.38 -20.92 17.29
CA LEU A 236 -9.27 -22.39 17.33
C LEU A 236 -9.47 -22.98 18.73
N GLY A 237 -9.75 -22.17 19.76
CA GLY A 237 -9.86 -22.64 21.13
C GLY A 237 -8.52 -22.97 21.81
N ARG A 238 -7.39 -22.65 21.19
CA ARG A 238 -6.02 -22.87 21.73
C ARG A 238 -5.63 -21.70 22.66
N TYR A 239 -6.42 -21.54 23.74
CA TYR A 239 -6.36 -20.35 24.59
C TYR A 239 -5.04 -20.16 25.33
N ASP A 240 -4.38 -21.25 25.77
CA ASP A 240 -3.12 -21.16 26.52
C ASP A 240 -1.96 -20.66 25.63
N GLU A 241 -1.90 -21.15 24.39
CA GLU A 241 -0.90 -20.74 23.40
C GLU A 241 -1.11 -19.27 23.00
N ALA A 242 -2.38 -18.89 22.73
CA ALA A 242 -2.75 -17.52 22.44
C ALA A 242 -2.37 -16.57 23.59
N LEU A 243 -2.69 -16.95 24.83
CA LEU A 243 -2.41 -16.13 26.02
C LEU A 243 -0.90 -15.96 26.25
N ALA A 244 -0.11 -17.01 26.07
CA ALA A 244 1.35 -16.93 26.18
C ALA A 244 1.94 -15.94 25.16
N MET A 245 1.50 -16.04 23.90
CA MET A 245 1.96 -15.14 22.82
C MET A 245 1.53 -13.69 23.03
N GLN A 246 0.27 -13.44 23.44
CA GLN A 246 -0.21 -12.08 23.70
C GLN A 246 0.51 -11.43 24.91
N ARG A 247 0.83 -12.20 25.97
CA ARG A 247 1.63 -11.70 27.09
C ARG A 247 3.04 -11.30 26.66
N GLN A 248 3.66 -12.10 25.81
CA GLN A 248 4.97 -11.78 25.26
C GLN A 248 4.91 -10.51 24.40
N LEU A 249 3.90 -10.36 23.52
CA LEU A 249 3.68 -9.15 22.72
C LEU A 249 3.48 -7.92 23.60
N ALA A 250 2.68 -8.02 24.65
CA ALA A 250 2.47 -6.89 25.59
C ALA A 250 3.78 -6.43 26.21
N ALA A 251 4.66 -7.36 26.60
CA ALA A 251 5.97 -7.05 27.16
C ALA A 251 6.90 -6.40 26.12
N GLU A 252 6.92 -6.91 24.90
CA GLU A 252 7.74 -6.35 23.81
C GLU A 252 7.29 -4.93 23.40
N TYR A 253 5.99 -4.69 23.27
CA TYR A 253 5.46 -3.35 23.02
C TYR A 253 5.73 -2.37 24.19
N ALA A 254 5.66 -2.85 25.41
CA ALA A 254 6.01 -2.05 26.58
C ALA A 254 7.50 -1.68 26.58
N ALA A 255 8.39 -2.60 26.22
CA ALA A 255 9.83 -2.37 26.18
C ALA A 255 10.24 -1.26 25.17
N ILE A 256 9.46 -1.05 24.13
CA ILE A 256 9.69 0.03 23.14
C ILE A 256 8.84 1.29 23.44
N ASN A 257 8.14 1.33 24.57
CA ASN A 257 7.23 2.41 24.97
C ASN A 257 6.11 2.74 23.96
N VAL A 258 5.62 1.74 23.24
CA VAL A 258 4.51 1.86 22.26
C VAL A 258 3.46 0.79 22.59
N PRO A 259 2.72 0.89 23.70
CA PRO A 259 1.73 -0.12 24.09
C PRO A 259 0.63 -0.21 23.01
N ASP A 260 0.21 -1.43 22.68
CA ASP A 260 -0.80 -1.70 21.66
C ASP A 260 -2.13 -2.11 22.31
N GLY A 261 -3.19 -1.33 22.06
CA GLY A 261 -4.52 -1.56 22.66
C GLY A 261 -5.17 -2.86 22.18
N TYR A 262 -4.88 -3.32 20.95
CA TYR A 262 -5.41 -4.57 20.43
C TYR A 262 -4.82 -5.80 21.14
N VAL A 263 -3.57 -5.72 21.58
CA VAL A 263 -2.95 -6.78 22.38
C VAL A 263 -3.65 -6.88 23.75
N TYR A 264 -3.96 -5.76 24.39
CA TYR A 264 -4.69 -5.76 25.65
C TYR A 264 -6.14 -6.23 25.49
N GLU A 265 -6.82 -5.87 24.41
CA GLU A 265 -8.14 -6.42 24.09
C GLU A 265 -8.10 -7.94 23.97
N GLU A 266 -7.15 -8.50 23.22
CA GLU A 266 -7.00 -9.95 23.08
C GLU A 266 -6.68 -10.65 24.40
N LEU A 267 -5.86 -10.04 25.27
CA LEU A 267 -5.62 -10.57 26.62
C LEU A 267 -6.93 -10.64 27.44
N GLY A 268 -7.74 -9.59 27.39
CA GLY A 268 -9.05 -9.57 28.02
C GLY A 268 -9.98 -10.65 27.48
N GLU A 269 -10.08 -10.78 26.17
CA GLU A 269 -10.91 -11.79 25.50
C GLU A 269 -10.49 -13.22 25.86
N LEU A 270 -9.19 -13.49 25.90
CA LEU A 270 -8.65 -14.80 26.27
C LEU A 270 -8.92 -15.18 27.71
N LEU A 271 -8.74 -14.25 28.65
CA LEU A 271 -9.04 -14.48 30.07
C LEU A 271 -10.55 -14.68 30.27
N LEU A 272 -11.38 -13.89 29.60
CA LEU A 272 -12.84 -14.05 29.64
C LEU A 272 -13.27 -15.41 29.09
N ALA A 273 -12.69 -15.86 27.96
CA ALA A 273 -12.94 -17.18 27.37
C ALA A 273 -12.53 -18.34 28.31
N LYS A 274 -11.53 -18.12 29.16
CA LYS A 274 -11.08 -19.07 30.21
C LYS A 274 -11.90 -18.99 31.50
N GLY A 275 -12.93 -18.11 31.58
CA GLY A 275 -13.77 -17.91 32.76
C GLY A 275 -13.19 -16.96 33.83
N ASP A 276 -12.08 -16.32 33.56
CA ASP A 276 -11.44 -15.35 34.46
C ASP A 276 -11.86 -13.91 34.13
N ALA A 277 -13.10 -13.57 34.47
CA ALA A 277 -13.64 -12.23 34.24
C ALA A 277 -12.93 -11.16 35.06
N ALA A 278 -12.52 -11.49 36.29
CA ALA A 278 -11.80 -10.55 37.17
C ALA A 278 -10.41 -10.22 36.62
N GLY A 279 -9.68 -11.22 36.11
CA GLY A 279 -8.40 -11.03 35.43
C GLY A 279 -8.53 -10.31 34.09
N ALA A 280 -9.65 -10.47 33.37
CA ALA A 280 -9.89 -9.81 32.08
C ALA A 280 -10.14 -8.30 32.21
N GLN A 281 -10.81 -7.86 33.27
CA GLN A 281 -11.25 -6.47 33.47
C GLN A 281 -10.12 -5.43 33.30
N PRO A 282 -8.96 -5.52 33.97
CA PRO A 282 -7.90 -4.52 33.82
C PRO A 282 -7.32 -4.47 32.38
N HIS A 283 -7.35 -5.57 31.64
CA HIS A 283 -6.91 -5.61 30.26
C HIS A 283 -7.89 -4.87 29.34
N PHE A 284 -9.21 -5.04 29.51
CA PHE A 284 -10.20 -4.27 28.78
C PHE A 284 -10.15 -2.78 29.12
N ALA A 285 -9.94 -2.42 30.38
CA ALA A 285 -9.73 -1.02 30.77
C ALA A 285 -8.54 -0.41 30.04
N ARG A 286 -7.41 -1.13 30.01
CA ARG A 286 -6.21 -0.67 29.30
C ARG A 286 -6.39 -0.61 27.80
N ALA A 287 -7.08 -1.56 27.19
CA ALA A 287 -7.44 -1.54 25.78
C ALA A 287 -8.26 -0.29 25.44
N TYR A 288 -9.28 0.00 26.25
CA TYR A 288 -10.11 1.21 26.04
C TYR A 288 -9.28 2.49 26.13
N GLU A 289 -8.43 2.66 27.15
CA GLU A 289 -7.56 3.83 27.29
C GLU A 289 -6.70 4.08 26.06
N LEU A 290 -6.17 3.02 25.44
CA LEU A 290 -5.28 3.11 24.29
C LEU A 290 -6.03 3.30 22.97
N LEU A 291 -7.21 2.71 22.82
CA LEU A 291 -7.96 2.70 21.55
C LEU A 291 -8.98 3.85 21.47
N ALA A 292 -9.52 4.32 22.59
CA ALA A 292 -10.54 5.36 22.60
C ALA A 292 -10.11 6.70 21.96
N PRO A 293 -8.83 7.14 21.97
CA PRO A 293 -8.40 8.35 21.28
C PRO A 293 -8.40 8.25 19.75
N ASP A 294 -8.52 7.05 19.16
CA ASP A 294 -8.50 6.88 17.72
C ASP A 294 -9.83 7.35 17.08
N ALA A 295 -9.76 8.45 16.32
CA ALA A 295 -10.93 9.03 15.64
C ALA A 295 -11.54 8.08 14.61
N GLY A 296 -10.76 7.18 14.02
CA GLY A 296 -11.27 6.16 13.09
C GLY A 296 -12.11 5.12 13.80
N LEU A 297 -11.67 4.64 14.97
CA LEU A 297 -12.45 3.71 15.80
C LEU A 297 -13.71 4.38 16.36
N GLN A 298 -13.61 5.62 16.79
CA GLN A 298 -14.78 6.38 17.25
C GLN A 298 -15.87 6.49 16.17
N ALA A 299 -15.45 6.71 14.92
CA ALA A 299 -16.37 6.86 13.80
C ALA A 299 -16.93 5.54 13.27
N ASN A 300 -16.13 4.49 13.23
CA ASN A 300 -16.46 3.25 12.53
C ASN A 300 -16.80 2.08 13.47
N GLU A 301 -16.31 2.08 14.71
CA GLU A 301 -16.47 0.98 15.67
C GLU A 301 -16.87 1.49 17.08
N PRO A 302 -17.87 2.39 17.21
CA PRO A 302 -18.25 2.96 18.52
C PRO A 302 -18.75 1.90 19.49
N GLU A 303 -19.43 0.85 19.01
CA GLU A 303 -19.93 -0.25 19.83
C GLU A 303 -18.79 -1.09 20.44
N ARG A 304 -17.68 -1.27 19.72
CA ARG A 304 -16.48 -1.92 20.22
C ARG A 304 -15.90 -1.12 21.39
N LEU A 305 -15.74 0.19 21.23
CA LEU A 305 -15.24 1.05 22.30
C LEU A 305 -16.17 1.04 23.51
N ALA A 306 -17.50 1.10 23.32
CA ALA A 306 -18.47 0.99 24.39
C ALA A 306 -18.38 -0.37 25.13
N ARG A 307 -18.16 -1.47 24.39
CA ARG A 307 -17.96 -2.80 24.96
C ARG A 307 -16.68 -2.86 25.81
N LEU A 308 -15.55 -2.34 25.29
CA LEU A 308 -14.29 -2.29 26.05
C LEU A 308 -14.44 -1.48 27.35
N ARG A 309 -15.10 -0.34 27.31
CA ARG A 309 -15.37 0.51 28.45
C ARG A 309 -16.17 -0.24 29.52
N ARG A 310 -17.29 -0.86 29.13
CA ARG A 310 -18.14 -1.63 30.03
C ARG A 310 -17.39 -2.81 30.68
N LEU A 311 -16.69 -3.63 29.85
CA LEU A 311 -15.94 -4.78 30.35
C LEU A 311 -14.72 -4.37 31.21
N GLY A 312 -14.19 -3.17 30.97
CA GLY A 312 -13.14 -2.56 31.77
C GLY A 312 -13.62 -1.97 33.11
N GLY A 313 -14.96 -1.91 33.35
CA GLY A 313 -15.50 -1.33 34.55
C GLY A 313 -15.29 0.19 34.65
N LEU A 314 -15.34 0.89 33.54
CA LEU A 314 -15.11 2.35 33.43
C LEU A 314 -16.43 3.14 33.25
N ASP A 315 -17.59 2.51 33.50
CA ASP A 315 -18.91 3.14 33.42
C ASP A 315 -19.25 3.97 34.65
#